data_adc4810e21b24876ce4debeb14ec49e5
#
_entry.id   adc4810e21b24876ce4debeb14ec49e5
#
_cell.length_a   1.000
_cell.length_b   1.000
_cell.length_c   1.000
_cell.angle_alpha   90.00
_cell.angle_beta   90.00
_cell.angle_gamma   90.00
#
_symmetry.space_group_name_H-M   'P 1'
#
loop_
_entity.id
_entity.type
_entity.pdbx_description
1 polymer ?
#
loop_
_entity_poly.entity_id
_entity_poly.type
_entity_poly.pdbx_seq_one_letter_code
_entity_poly.pdbx_strand_id
1 'polypeptide(L)'
;MITKINKIRRMVNGAILFTIHCSLFTVLSSCSLDENPKDQIPEEEAYADAGALYRNTVATLYNYIGGATDGQGLQGTCRGIYDLQTFGSDEAMIPTRGTDWYDGGIWQELYRHDWTPGHPMLGNAWSYLYKVITLCNRSLELLESHQHLLDEVQYVEYTAEVRALRAIYYWYLMDLFGRIPIITTSKTSLSQLQQMPRSQIFKFVCTELQQVCPNLHHENSARPGDYYGRVTYHVACFVLAKLMLNAEVYLDNNWTDGDHPDGSALTISVDGKTMNAWEATIYYCDQLENADYELEELYTSNFEVHNENSNENIWVIPMDKDLYYNEMQYFFRSWHYRHAAAYGFTGENGACATKRTLEIFKYGTWSEDPRFLFNYYADIVFDNDVILVRDRNGEEFEYKPWEVELDLSDSPYLETAGARMNKYVVDRNATKNGKLMDNDIVLFRLADVLLMHAEALLRNGQAEEGQDYFNAVRGRVDAPEKPLTLQNLLDERLLELCWEGWRRQDLIRFGQYESLFMGDQWDAKVDERDGHTTVFPIPGGMINFNPNLTQNPGY
;
A
#
# COMPACT_ATOMS: atom_id res chain seq x y z
N MET A 1 -83.93 -42.46 -2.15
CA MET A 1 -82.66 -42.32 -2.88
C MET A 1 -82.42 -40.90 -3.44
N ILE A 2 -83.51 -40.24 -3.90
CA ILE A 2 -83.45 -38.89 -4.51
C ILE A 2 -83.05 -37.77 -3.52
N THR A 3 -83.43 -37.85 -2.23
CA THR A 3 -83.12 -36.86 -1.20
C THR A 3 -81.66 -36.85 -0.78
N LYS A 4 -80.92 -37.94 -0.89
CA LYS A 4 -79.50 -38.04 -0.60
C LYS A 4 -78.63 -37.41 -1.71
N ILE A 5 -79.04 -37.55 -2.96
CA ILE A 5 -78.34 -36.99 -4.14
C ILE A 5 -78.44 -35.48 -4.16
N ASN A 6 -79.56 -34.87 -3.78
CA ASN A 6 -79.72 -33.41 -3.71
C ASN A 6 -78.92 -32.77 -2.57
N LYS A 7 -78.67 -33.51 -1.47
CA LYS A 7 -77.83 -33.00 -0.35
C LYS A 7 -76.36 -33.03 -0.73
N ILE A 8 -75.91 -34.03 -1.45
CA ILE A 8 -74.52 -34.12 -1.96
C ILE A 8 -74.28 -33.05 -3.03
N ARG A 9 -75.25 -32.85 -3.96
CA ARG A 9 -75.11 -31.79 -4.98
C ARG A 9 -75.07 -30.38 -4.40
N ARG A 10 -75.81 -30.10 -3.31
CA ARG A 10 -75.73 -28.82 -2.57
C ARG A 10 -74.39 -28.66 -1.81
N MET A 11 -73.86 -29.76 -1.25
CA MET A 11 -72.54 -29.71 -0.58
C MET A 11 -71.40 -29.50 -1.57
N VAL A 12 -71.41 -30.12 -2.73
CA VAL A 12 -70.42 -30.01 -3.79
C VAL A 12 -70.44 -28.59 -4.39
N ASN A 13 -71.65 -28.05 -4.68
CA ASN A 13 -71.76 -26.67 -5.18
C ASN A 13 -71.40 -25.63 -4.14
N GLY A 14 -71.62 -25.89 -2.85
CA GLY A 14 -71.15 -24.98 -1.75
C GLY A 14 -69.65 -25.01 -1.58
N ALA A 15 -69.00 -26.18 -1.70
CA ALA A 15 -67.55 -26.33 -1.63
C ALA A 15 -66.88 -25.72 -2.85
N ILE A 16 -67.43 -25.84 -4.05
CA ILE A 16 -66.87 -25.20 -5.27
C ILE A 16 -67.02 -23.66 -5.21
N LEU A 17 -68.13 -23.11 -4.72
CA LEU A 17 -68.28 -21.67 -4.53
C LEU A 17 -67.34 -21.14 -3.45
N PHE A 18 -67.08 -21.89 -2.38
CA PHE A 18 -66.16 -21.48 -1.31
C PHE A 18 -64.71 -21.51 -1.77
N THR A 19 -64.30 -22.53 -2.57
CA THR A 19 -62.96 -22.57 -3.15
C THR A 19 -62.74 -21.48 -4.20
N ILE A 20 -63.73 -21.13 -5.01
CA ILE A 20 -63.65 -20.03 -5.97
C ILE A 20 -63.59 -18.68 -5.25
N HIS A 21 -64.34 -18.48 -4.14
CA HIS A 21 -64.23 -17.26 -3.34
C HIS A 21 -62.90 -17.14 -2.59
N CYS A 22 -62.35 -18.23 -2.03
CA CYS A 22 -61.02 -18.23 -1.44
C CYS A 22 -59.90 -17.99 -2.46
N SER A 23 -60.02 -18.57 -3.67
CA SER A 23 -59.02 -18.31 -4.72
C SER A 23 -59.10 -16.89 -5.33
N LEU A 24 -60.29 -16.25 -5.35
CA LEU A 24 -60.38 -14.85 -5.75
C LEU A 24 -59.85 -13.86 -4.66
N PHE A 25 -59.98 -14.21 -3.37
CA PHE A 25 -59.40 -13.40 -2.30
C PHE A 25 -57.87 -13.52 -2.21
N THR A 26 -57.29 -14.67 -2.59
CA THR A 26 -55.84 -14.83 -2.62
C THR A 26 -55.19 -14.16 -3.84
N VAL A 27 -55.90 -13.84 -4.90
CA VAL A 27 -55.39 -13.13 -6.09
C VAL A 27 -55.48 -11.60 -5.92
N LEU A 28 -56.29 -11.10 -4.96
CA LEU A 28 -56.41 -9.67 -4.71
C LEU A 28 -55.56 -9.15 -3.53
N SER A 29 -54.91 -10.03 -2.76
CA SER A 29 -53.84 -9.66 -1.83
C SER A 29 -52.50 -9.93 -2.47
N SER A 30 -52.26 -9.37 -3.64
CA SER A 30 -50.91 -9.03 -4.05
C SER A 30 -50.46 -7.90 -3.09
N CYS A 31 -49.90 -8.29 -1.94
CA CYS A 31 -49.04 -7.38 -1.22
C CYS A 31 -48.03 -6.89 -2.24
N SER A 32 -48.01 -5.60 -2.52
CA SER A 32 -46.80 -4.96 -2.97
C SER A 32 -45.80 -5.30 -1.88
N LEU A 33 -44.86 -6.18 -2.19
CA LEU A 33 -43.63 -6.33 -1.45
C LEU A 33 -42.82 -5.06 -1.73
N ASP A 34 -43.29 -3.92 -1.20
CA ASP A 34 -42.43 -2.81 -0.94
C ASP A 34 -41.57 -3.27 0.25
N GLU A 35 -40.52 -4.00 -0.07
CA GLU A 35 -39.43 -4.25 0.86
C GLU A 35 -38.85 -2.88 1.20
N ASN A 36 -39.19 -2.35 2.35
CA ASN A 36 -38.53 -1.20 2.94
C ASN A 36 -37.62 -1.76 4.06
N PRO A 37 -36.44 -2.28 3.70
CA PRO A 37 -35.50 -2.83 4.65
C PRO A 37 -35.06 -1.66 5.56
N LYS A 38 -35.35 -1.76 6.86
CA LYS A 38 -35.03 -0.73 7.85
C LYS A 38 -33.53 -0.57 8.11
N ASP A 39 -32.73 -1.41 7.51
CA ASP A 39 -31.26 -1.51 7.60
C ASP A 39 -30.54 -1.07 6.32
N GLN A 40 -31.28 -0.59 5.31
CA GLN A 40 -30.73 -0.03 4.07
C GLN A 40 -31.25 1.40 3.88
N ILE A 41 -30.32 2.30 3.55
CA ILE A 41 -30.66 3.68 3.17
C ILE A 41 -31.19 3.63 1.72
N PRO A 42 -32.41 4.12 1.44
CA PRO A 42 -32.91 4.22 0.06
C PRO A 42 -31.97 5.03 -0.82
N GLU A 43 -31.86 4.68 -2.10
CA GLU A 43 -30.97 5.39 -3.04
C GLU A 43 -31.27 6.89 -3.13
N GLU A 44 -32.55 7.27 -3.08
CA GLU A 44 -32.99 8.67 -3.06
C GLU A 44 -32.50 9.44 -1.82
N GLU A 45 -32.35 8.77 -0.67
CA GLU A 45 -31.81 9.36 0.55
C GLU A 45 -30.28 9.35 0.56
N ALA A 46 -29.67 8.30 0.00
CA ALA A 46 -28.22 8.17 -0.10
C ALA A 46 -27.57 9.24 -1.00
N TYR A 47 -28.33 9.78 -1.95
CA TYR A 47 -27.88 10.81 -2.91
C TYR A 47 -28.81 12.01 -2.93
N ALA A 48 -29.34 12.43 -1.77
CA ALA A 48 -30.34 13.49 -1.67
C ALA A 48 -29.80 14.90 -2.03
N ASP A 49 -28.53 15.15 -1.84
CA ASP A 49 -27.87 16.44 -2.10
C ASP A 49 -26.38 16.24 -2.45
N ALA A 50 -25.70 17.35 -2.81
CA ALA A 50 -24.28 17.34 -3.16
C ALA A 50 -23.39 16.76 -2.05
N GLY A 51 -23.68 17.06 -0.78
CA GLY A 51 -22.92 16.57 0.36
C GLY A 51 -23.10 15.06 0.59
N ALA A 52 -24.34 14.56 0.45
CA ALA A 52 -24.63 13.13 0.52
C ALA A 52 -23.98 12.37 -0.64
N LEU A 53 -24.05 12.91 -1.85
CA LEU A 53 -23.38 12.36 -3.02
C LEU A 53 -21.86 12.29 -2.81
N TYR A 54 -21.22 13.38 -2.33
CA TYR A 54 -19.79 13.40 -2.02
C TYR A 54 -19.41 12.31 -1.01
N ARG A 55 -20.12 12.26 0.13
CA ARG A 55 -19.82 11.28 1.19
C ARG A 55 -19.89 9.83 0.69
N ASN A 56 -20.88 9.51 -0.14
CA ASN A 56 -21.14 8.15 -0.59
C ASN A 56 -20.40 7.74 -1.87
N THR A 57 -19.77 8.69 -2.59
CA THR A 57 -19.00 8.42 -3.81
C THR A 57 -17.51 8.68 -3.63
N VAL A 58 -17.13 9.84 -3.08
CA VAL A 58 -15.71 10.24 -2.96
C VAL A 58 -15.15 9.86 -1.60
N ALA A 59 -15.71 10.40 -0.53
CA ALA A 59 -15.18 10.23 0.83
C ALA A 59 -15.10 8.75 1.26
N THR A 60 -16.09 7.94 0.87
CA THR A 60 -16.11 6.50 1.21
C THR A 60 -14.92 5.73 0.62
N LEU A 61 -14.28 6.20 -0.46
CA LEU A 61 -13.12 5.53 -1.06
C LEU A 61 -11.89 5.62 -0.16
N TYR A 62 -11.78 6.69 0.61
CA TYR A 62 -10.66 6.90 1.54
C TYR A 62 -10.64 5.93 2.72
N ASN A 63 -11.77 5.31 3.05
CA ASN A 63 -11.82 4.23 4.04
C ASN A 63 -11.01 2.98 3.63
N TYR A 64 -10.58 2.92 2.37
CA TYR A 64 -9.81 1.79 1.82
C TYR A 64 -8.32 2.09 1.69
N ILE A 65 -7.84 3.32 1.89
CA ILE A 65 -6.40 3.63 1.80
C ILE A 65 -5.66 2.98 2.97
N GLY A 66 -6.16 3.10 4.18
CA GLY A 66 -5.78 2.28 5.32
C GLY A 66 -6.58 0.99 5.39
N GLY A 67 -6.41 0.22 6.45
CA GLY A 67 -7.14 -1.04 6.65
C GLY A 67 -7.26 -1.40 8.12
N ALA A 68 -8.26 -2.22 8.43
CA ALA A 68 -8.53 -2.72 9.78
C ALA A 68 -8.35 -4.24 9.89
N THR A 69 -7.96 -4.91 8.82
CA THR A 69 -7.73 -6.36 8.73
C THR A 69 -6.61 -6.68 7.76
N ASP A 70 -6.01 -7.84 7.91
CA ASP A 70 -4.97 -8.34 7.01
C ASP A 70 -5.38 -8.30 5.53
N GLY A 71 -4.42 -7.99 4.67
CA GLY A 71 -4.61 -7.91 3.22
C GLY A 71 -5.35 -6.67 2.72
N GLN A 72 -5.65 -5.71 3.58
CA GLN A 72 -6.30 -4.45 3.22
C GLN A 72 -5.35 -3.25 3.44
N GLY A 73 -5.64 -2.15 2.78
CA GLY A 73 -4.85 -0.93 2.88
C GLY A 73 -3.56 -0.95 2.06
N LEU A 74 -3.02 0.23 1.82
CA LEU A 74 -1.73 0.42 1.14
C LEU A 74 -0.57 0.18 2.12
N GLN A 75 -0.75 0.55 3.38
CA GLN A 75 0.19 0.33 4.47
C GLN A 75 -0.56 0.05 5.80
N GLY A 76 0.19 -0.27 6.84
CA GLY A 76 -0.29 -0.41 8.22
C GLY A 76 -0.69 -1.83 8.60
N THR A 77 -1.32 -2.60 7.73
CA THR A 77 -1.78 -3.98 8.00
C THR A 77 -0.80 -5.05 7.50
N CYS A 78 -1.07 -6.32 7.86
CA CYS A 78 -0.27 -7.47 7.46
C CYS A 78 -0.79 -8.15 6.20
N ARG A 79 0.04 -9.02 5.59
CA ARG A 79 -0.29 -9.96 4.50
C ARG A 79 -0.92 -9.30 3.28
N GLY A 80 -0.48 -8.07 2.98
CA GLY A 80 -0.92 -7.27 1.86
C GLY A 80 0.22 -6.63 1.08
N ILE A 81 -0.05 -5.47 0.49
CA ILE A 81 0.86 -4.73 -0.38
C ILE A 81 2.15 -4.36 0.33
N TYR A 82 2.05 -3.82 1.55
CA TYR A 82 3.21 -3.40 2.33
C TYR A 82 4.20 -4.55 2.56
N ASP A 83 3.71 -5.74 2.88
CA ASP A 83 4.56 -6.90 3.13
C ASP A 83 5.26 -7.38 1.86
N LEU A 84 4.59 -7.35 0.71
CA LEU A 84 5.19 -7.66 -0.59
C LEU A 84 6.32 -6.68 -0.95
N GLN A 85 6.20 -5.42 -0.59
CA GLN A 85 7.20 -4.39 -0.86
C GLN A 85 8.38 -4.42 0.13
N THR A 86 8.13 -4.79 1.39
CA THR A 86 9.13 -4.72 2.47
C THR A 86 9.85 -6.05 2.65
N PHE A 87 9.12 -7.16 2.86
CA PHE A 87 9.73 -8.46 3.17
C PHE A 87 10.14 -9.28 1.95
N GLY A 88 9.79 -8.83 0.75
CA GLY A 88 10.38 -9.31 -0.50
C GLY A 88 11.65 -8.53 -0.90
N SER A 89 12.23 -7.72 0.00
CA SER A 89 13.44 -6.93 -0.23
C SER A 89 14.56 -7.29 0.76
N ASP A 90 15.71 -6.64 0.65
CA ASP A 90 16.82 -6.78 1.58
C ASP A 90 16.67 -5.96 2.87
N GLU A 91 15.55 -5.26 3.06
CA GLU A 91 15.32 -4.37 4.19
C GLU A 91 14.98 -5.12 5.48
N ALA A 92 14.00 -5.97 5.44
CA ALA A 92 13.47 -6.65 6.61
C ALA A 92 13.01 -8.08 6.28
N MET A 93 12.88 -8.91 7.33
CA MET A 93 12.37 -10.26 7.22
C MET A 93 11.44 -10.61 8.38
N ILE A 94 10.67 -11.68 8.21
CA ILE A 94 9.93 -12.33 9.28
C ILE A 94 10.46 -13.77 9.40
N PRO A 95 11.39 -14.02 10.35
CA PRO A 95 11.96 -15.34 10.53
C PRO A 95 10.97 -16.29 11.23
N THR A 96 11.07 -17.58 10.93
CA THR A 96 10.43 -18.62 11.73
C THR A 96 11.07 -18.66 13.11
N ARG A 97 10.25 -18.57 14.18
CA ARG A 97 10.67 -18.58 15.55
C ARG A 97 10.05 -19.77 16.29
N GLY A 98 10.62 -20.96 16.10
CA GLY A 98 10.05 -22.20 16.59
C GLY A 98 8.74 -22.56 15.90
N THR A 99 7.62 -22.43 16.60
CA THR A 99 6.28 -22.62 16.00
C THR A 99 5.65 -21.32 15.49
N ASP A 100 6.20 -20.17 15.87
CA ASP A 100 5.68 -18.87 15.50
C ASP A 100 6.23 -18.45 14.13
N TRP A 101 5.39 -17.74 13.36
CA TRP A 101 5.74 -17.16 12.06
C TRP A 101 6.17 -18.14 10.96
N TYR A 102 5.92 -19.46 11.16
CA TYR A 102 6.06 -20.39 10.05
C TYR A 102 4.96 -20.18 9.00
N ASP A 103 3.71 -20.05 9.43
CA ASP A 103 2.53 -19.75 8.58
C ASP A 103 2.47 -20.55 7.26
N GLY A 104 2.93 -21.80 7.29
CA GLY A 104 3.02 -22.64 6.08
C GLY A 104 4.19 -22.31 5.16
N GLY A 105 5.15 -21.48 5.58
CA GLY A 105 6.35 -21.12 4.80
C GLY A 105 6.24 -19.81 4.03
N ILE A 106 5.11 -19.10 4.12
CA ILE A 106 4.84 -17.90 3.27
C ILE A 106 5.88 -16.78 3.44
N TRP A 107 6.44 -16.61 4.64
CA TRP A 107 7.45 -15.59 4.90
C TRP A 107 8.81 -15.98 4.33
N GLN A 108 9.17 -17.26 4.41
CA GLN A 108 10.38 -17.80 3.79
C GLN A 108 10.30 -17.75 2.28
N GLU A 109 9.15 -18.11 1.69
CA GLU A 109 8.92 -18.02 0.25
C GLU A 109 9.06 -16.55 -0.22
N LEU A 110 8.48 -15.60 0.52
CA LEU A 110 8.58 -14.19 0.19
C LEU A 110 10.03 -13.69 0.26
N TYR A 111 10.75 -14.03 1.30
CA TYR A 111 12.13 -13.61 1.48
C TYR A 111 13.08 -14.28 0.47
N ARG A 112 12.86 -15.54 0.07
CA ARG A 112 13.70 -16.28 -0.91
C ARG A 112 13.33 -16.05 -2.36
N HIS A 113 12.28 -15.28 -2.64
CA HIS A 113 11.70 -15.15 -3.95
C HIS A 113 11.23 -16.49 -4.56
N ASP A 114 10.81 -17.42 -3.69
CA ASP A 114 10.31 -18.75 -4.05
C ASP A 114 8.79 -18.80 -4.22
N TRP A 115 8.12 -17.68 -4.16
CA TRP A 115 6.67 -17.61 -4.25
C TRP A 115 6.12 -18.24 -5.52
N THR A 116 4.95 -18.82 -5.40
CA THR A 116 4.20 -19.40 -6.52
C THR A 116 2.91 -18.59 -6.76
N PRO A 117 2.19 -18.83 -7.89
CA PRO A 117 0.86 -18.24 -8.11
C PRO A 117 -0.18 -18.56 -7.01
N GLY A 118 0.11 -19.50 -6.14
CA GLY A 118 -0.73 -19.88 -4.98
C GLY A 118 -0.43 -19.08 -3.70
N HIS A 119 0.59 -18.22 -3.68
CA HIS A 119 0.96 -17.46 -2.48
C HIS A 119 -0.18 -16.54 -2.03
N PRO A 120 -0.67 -16.62 -0.75
CA PRO A 120 -1.91 -15.98 -0.33
C PRO A 120 -1.86 -14.45 -0.39
N MET A 121 -0.71 -13.83 -0.14
CA MET A 121 -0.57 -12.37 -0.17
C MET A 121 -0.79 -11.79 -1.57
N LEU A 122 -0.46 -12.53 -2.63
CA LEU A 122 -0.70 -12.12 -4.01
C LEU A 122 -2.21 -12.02 -4.30
N GLY A 123 -2.97 -13.03 -3.85
CA GLY A 123 -4.43 -13.03 -3.95
C GLY A 123 -5.06 -11.88 -3.16
N ASN A 124 -4.56 -11.60 -1.96
CA ASN A 124 -5.00 -10.49 -1.12
C ASN A 124 -4.78 -9.14 -1.82
N ALA A 125 -3.54 -8.86 -2.25
CA ALA A 125 -3.18 -7.60 -2.92
C ALA A 125 -3.99 -7.39 -4.22
N TRP A 126 -4.08 -8.41 -5.08
CA TRP A 126 -4.88 -8.37 -6.30
C TRP A 126 -6.34 -8.04 -6.03
N SER A 127 -6.96 -8.80 -5.12
CA SER A 127 -8.39 -8.65 -4.80
C SER A 127 -8.70 -7.29 -4.18
N TYR A 128 -7.84 -6.83 -3.27
CA TYR A 128 -8.00 -5.53 -2.63
C TYR A 128 -7.88 -4.39 -3.65
N LEU A 129 -6.85 -4.37 -4.49
CA LEU A 129 -6.63 -3.31 -5.47
C LEU A 129 -7.76 -3.22 -6.49
N TYR A 130 -8.20 -4.37 -7.05
CA TYR A 130 -9.33 -4.39 -7.98
C TYR A 130 -10.67 -4.06 -7.33
N LYS A 131 -10.85 -4.39 -6.05
CA LYS A 131 -12.03 -3.96 -5.29
C LYS A 131 -12.13 -2.43 -5.28
N VAL A 132 -11.05 -1.73 -4.93
CA VAL A 132 -11.08 -0.26 -4.87
C VAL A 132 -11.22 0.37 -6.25
N ILE A 133 -10.56 -0.16 -7.27
CA ILE A 133 -10.74 0.27 -8.67
C ILE A 133 -12.21 0.15 -9.09
N THR A 134 -12.87 -0.96 -8.75
CA THR A 134 -14.29 -1.16 -9.06
C THR A 134 -15.18 -0.17 -8.33
N LEU A 135 -14.85 0.15 -7.07
CA LEU A 135 -15.55 1.19 -6.31
C LEU A 135 -15.35 2.57 -6.92
N CYS A 136 -14.12 2.91 -7.37
CA CYS A 136 -13.88 4.16 -8.09
C CYS A 136 -14.70 4.25 -9.39
N ASN A 137 -14.77 3.16 -10.17
CA ASN A 137 -15.60 3.12 -11.37
C ASN A 137 -17.07 3.35 -11.05
N ARG A 138 -17.59 2.69 -10.00
CA ARG A 138 -18.98 2.90 -9.55
C ARG A 138 -19.21 4.35 -9.09
N SER A 139 -18.27 4.93 -8.38
CA SER A 139 -18.34 6.32 -7.93
C SER A 139 -18.41 7.29 -9.12
N LEU A 140 -17.60 7.08 -10.16
CA LEU A 140 -17.65 7.89 -11.38
C LEU A 140 -18.99 7.77 -12.10
N GLU A 141 -19.55 6.55 -12.21
CA GLU A 141 -20.88 6.32 -12.80
C GLU A 141 -21.99 7.00 -11.97
N LEU A 142 -21.88 7.02 -10.65
CA LEU A 142 -22.83 7.70 -9.77
C LEU A 142 -22.71 9.23 -9.85
N LEU A 143 -21.48 9.78 -9.89
CA LEU A 143 -21.25 11.21 -10.09
C LEU A 143 -21.83 11.68 -11.43
N GLU A 144 -21.65 10.91 -12.50
CA GLU A 144 -22.22 11.20 -13.82
C GLU A 144 -23.76 11.18 -13.79
N SER A 145 -24.37 10.13 -13.20
CA SER A 145 -25.84 10.01 -13.16
C SER A 145 -26.53 11.04 -12.27
N HIS A 146 -25.82 11.57 -11.25
CA HIS A 146 -26.33 12.58 -10.32
C HIS A 146 -25.68 13.95 -10.50
N GLN A 147 -25.05 14.22 -11.67
CA GLN A 147 -24.39 15.50 -11.96
C GLN A 147 -25.29 16.71 -11.72
N HIS A 148 -26.61 16.57 -11.89
CA HIS A 148 -27.59 17.65 -11.66
C HIS A 148 -27.64 18.14 -10.20
N LEU A 149 -27.07 17.41 -9.23
CA LEU A 149 -26.97 17.80 -7.83
C LEU A 149 -25.71 18.62 -7.52
N LEU A 150 -24.77 18.71 -8.46
CA LEU A 150 -23.48 19.37 -8.33
C LEU A 150 -23.43 20.62 -9.20
N ASP A 151 -22.67 21.61 -8.77
CA ASP A 151 -22.23 22.64 -9.71
C ASP A 151 -21.09 22.12 -10.58
N GLU A 152 -20.71 22.92 -11.60
CA GLU A 152 -19.69 22.51 -12.58
C GLU A 152 -18.31 22.27 -11.91
N VAL A 153 -17.94 23.09 -10.94
CA VAL A 153 -16.66 22.99 -10.21
C VAL A 153 -16.64 21.72 -9.39
N GLN A 154 -17.65 21.48 -8.58
CA GLN A 154 -17.78 20.27 -7.75
C GLN A 154 -17.72 18.98 -8.58
N TYR A 155 -18.41 18.97 -9.74
CA TYR A 155 -18.40 17.78 -10.61
C TYR A 155 -17.01 17.49 -11.17
N VAL A 156 -16.30 18.54 -11.62
CA VAL A 156 -14.95 18.42 -12.16
C VAL A 156 -13.97 17.96 -11.08
N GLU A 157 -13.99 18.57 -9.90
CA GLU A 157 -13.12 18.25 -8.77
C GLU A 157 -13.34 16.82 -8.25
N TYR A 158 -14.59 16.43 -7.99
CA TYR A 158 -14.90 15.09 -7.48
C TYR A 158 -14.54 14.00 -8.48
N THR A 159 -14.80 14.26 -9.77
CA THR A 159 -14.40 13.33 -10.84
C THR A 159 -12.88 13.22 -10.95
N ALA A 160 -12.16 14.34 -10.85
CA ALA A 160 -10.70 14.36 -10.90
C ALA A 160 -10.09 13.57 -9.74
N GLU A 161 -10.59 13.76 -8.54
CA GLU A 161 -10.11 13.08 -7.34
C GLU A 161 -10.33 11.56 -7.40
N VAL A 162 -11.52 11.10 -7.81
CA VAL A 162 -11.80 9.67 -7.96
C VAL A 162 -10.95 9.03 -9.08
N ARG A 163 -10.73 9.74 -10.19
CA ARG A 163 -9.85 9.28 -11.28
C ARG A 163 -8.40 9.18 -10.82
N ALA A 164 -7.90 10.18 -10.09
CA ALA A 164 -6.55 10.17 -9.53
C ALA A 164 -6.37 8.98 -8.57
N LEU A 165 -7.31 8.78 -7.66
CA LEU A 165 -7.27 7.65 -6.73
C LEU A 165 -7.26 6.30 -7.48
N ARG A 166 -8.14 6.12 -8.49
CA ARG A 166 -8.16 4.93 -9.36
C ARG A 166 -6.81 4.70 -10.04
N ALA A 167 -6.19 5.76 -10.56
CA ALA A 167 -4.88 5.68 -11.21
C ALA A 167 -3.77 5.24 -10.25
N ILE A 168 -3.78 5.70 -9.00
CA ILE A 168 -2.86 5.26 -7.94
C ILE A 168 -3.01 3.75 -7.69
N TYR A 169 -4.22 3.23 -7.59
CA TYR A 169 -4.45 1.80 -7.41
C TYR A 169 -4.00 0.97 -8.63
N TYR A 170 -4.13 1.49 -9.84
CA TYR A 170 -3.55 0.88 -11.05
C TYR A 170 -2.02 0.91 -11.06
N TRP A 171 -1.40 1.96 -10.54
CA TRP A 171 0.04 2.01 -10.37
C TRP A 171 0.55 0.88 -9.46
N TYR A 172 -0.07 0.67 -8.29
CA TYR A 172 0.28 -0.46 -7.42
C TYR A 172 0.08 -1.82 -8.09
N LEU A 173 -1.02 -2.00 -8.84
CA LEU A 173 -1.26 -3.25 -9.59
C LEU A 173 -0.17 -3.48 -10.65
N MET A 174 0.18 -2.45 -11.41
CA MET A 174 1.21 -2.50 -12.45
C MET A 174 2.59 -2.79 -11.85
N ASP A 175 2.93 -2.16 -10.73
CA ASP A 175 4.20 -2.38 -10.03
C ASP A 175 4.34 -3.82 -9.55
N LEU A 176 3.28 -4.37 -8.94
CA LEU A 176 3.32 -5.71 -8.39
C LEU A 176 3.19 -6.81 -9.45
N PHE A 177 2.27 -6.66 -10.42
CA PHE A 177 1.86 -7.74 -11.31
C PHE A 177 2.18 -7.51 -12.80
N GLY A 178 2.75 -6.37 -13.16
CA GLY A 178 3.18 -6.04 -14.54
C GLY A 178 2.00 -5.99 -15.51
N ARG A 179 1.61 -7.13 -16.09
CA ARG A 179 0.55 -7.23 -17.10
C ARG A 179 -0.81 -7.49 -16.44
N ILE A 180 -1.70 -6.52 -16.50
CA ILE A 180 -3.01 -6.56 -15.83
C ILE A 180 -4.15 -6.08 -16.74
N PRO A 181 -5.42 -6.44 -16.49
CA PRO A 181 -6.57 -5.82 -17.14
C PRO A 181 -6.81 -4.38 -16.70
N ILE A 182 -7.21 -3.53 -17.64
CA ILE A 182 -7.75 -2.19 -17.36
C ILE A 182 -9.28 -2.24 -17.41
N ILE A 183 -9.93 -1.81 -16.33
CA ILE A 183 -11.38 -1.77 -16.15
C ILE A 183 -11.79 -0.34 -15.84
N THR A 184 -12.64 0.26 -16.67
CA THR A 184 -13.10 1.65 -16.52
C THR A 184 -14.59 1.77 -16.23
N THR A 185 -15.29 0.64 -16.06
CA THR A 185 -16.72 0.59 -15.70
C THR A 185 -16.97 -0.49 -14.65
N SER A 186 -17.92 -0.28 -13.75
CA SER A 186 -18.30 -1.24 -12.72
C SER A 186 -19.10 -2.46 -13.28
N LYS A 187 -19.54 -2.38 -14.52
CA LYS A 187 -20.46 -3.36 -15.16
C LYS A 187 -19.77 -4.44 -15.98
N THR A 188 -18.45 -4.35 -16.18
CA THR A 188 -17.71 -5.32 -16.99
C THR A 188 -17.55 -6.64 -16.26
N SER A 189 -17.87 -7.75 -16.94
CA SER A 189 -17.60 -9.08 -16.40
C SER A 189 -16.10 -9.36 -16.33
N LEU A 190 -15.60 -9.73 -15.17
CA LEU A 190 -14.19 -10.04 -14.94
C LEU A 190 -13.66 -11.16 -15.85
N SER A 191 -14.52 -12.13 -16.22
CA SER A 191 -14.16 -13.24 -17.11
C SER A 191 -13.93 -12.84 -18.57
N GLN A 192 -14.27 -11.60 -18.96
CA GLN A 192 -14.14 -11.08 -20.33
C GLN A 192 -13.00 -10.09 -20.48
N LEU A 193 -12.33 -9.73 -19.38
CA LEU A 193 -11.26 -8.74 -19.39
C LEU A 193 -10.03 -9.26 -20.13
N GLN A 194 -9.44 -8.39 -20.94
CA GLN A 194 -8.18 -8.64 -21.63
C GLN A 194 -7.00 -8.09 -20.81
N GLN A 195 -5.96 -8.88 -20.70
CA GLN A 195 -4.71 -8.47 -20.09
C GLN A 195 -3.99 -7.47 -21.01
N MET A 196 -3.49 -6.38 -20.44
CA MET A 196 -2.75 -5.34 -21.16
C MET A 196 -1.26 -5.43 -20.88
N PRO A 197 -0.38 -5.10 -21.85
CA PRO A 197 1.05 -4.95 -21.60
C PRO A 197 1.34 -3.87 -20.56
N ARG A 198 2.41 -4.06 -19.75
CA ARG A 198 2.80 -3.13 -18.68
C ARG A 198 2.97 -1.69 -19.18
N SER A 199 3.58 -1.51 -20.35
CA SER A 199 3.75 -0.18 -20.98
C SER A 199 2.45 0.53 -21.30
N GLN A 200 1.38 -0.20 -21.64
CA GLN A 200 0.07 0.41 -21.88
C GLN A 200 -0.61 0.83 -20.58
N ILE A 201 -0.42 0.06 -19.51
CA ILE A 201 -0.93 0.42 -18.18
C ILE A 201 -0.21 1.66 -17.66
N PHE A 202 1.12 1.72 -17.81
CA PHE A 202 1.92 2.91 -17.49
C PHE A 202 1.37 4.16 -18.22
N LYS A 203 1.16 4.06 -19.53
CA LYS A 203 0.60 5.18 -20.31
C LYS A 203 -0.80 5.56 -19.85
N PHE A 204 -1.65 4.58 -19.51
CA PHE A 204 -2.98 4.84 -18.98
C PHE A 204 -2.91 5.58 -17.64
N VAL A 205 -2.11 5.13 -16.70
CA VAL A 205 -1.95 5.76 -15.38
C VAL A 205 -1.40 7.18 -15.50
N CYS A 206 -0.35 7.38 -16.31
CA CYS A 206 0.22 8.71 -16.54
C CYS A 206 -0.81 9.65 -17.19
N THR A 207 -1.55 9.18 -18.20
CA THR A 207 -2.57 9.99 -18.88
C THR A 207 -3.70 10.38 -17.93
N GLU A 208 -4.20 9.44 -17.11
CA GLU A 208 -5.24 9.72 -16.12
C GLU A 208 -4.77 10.80 -15.14
N LEU A 209 -3.60 10.65 -14.54
CA LEU A 209 -3.07 11.63 -13.59
C LEU A 209 -2.79 12.99 -14.22
N GLN A 210 -2.14 13.05 -15.38
CA GLN A 210 -1.85 14.30 -16.08
C GLN A 210 -3.12 15.08 -16.46
N GLN A 211 -4.19 14.38 -16.88
CA GLN A 211 -5.46 15.00 -17.23
C GLN A 211 -6.19 15.58 -16.02
N VAL A 212 -6.08 14.95 -14.86
CA VAL A 212 -6.82 15.39 -13.67
C VAL A 212 -6.04 16.34 -12.78
N CYS A 213 -4.72 16.35 -12.83
CA CYS A 213 -3.87 17.24 -12.04
C CYS A 213 -4.34 18.70 -12.00
N PRO A 214 -4.68 19.36 -13.15
CA PRO A 214 -5.11 20.76 -13.12
C PRO A 214 -6.41 21.03 -12.37
N ASN A 215 -7.16 19.97 -12.04
CA ASN A 215 -8.45 20.05 -11.37
C ASN A 215 -8.40 19.54 -9.91
N LEU A 216 -7.22 19.20 -9.42
CA LEU A 216 -7.00 18.80 -8.02
C LEU A 216 -6.60 20.02 -7.18
N HIS A 217 -6.99 20.00 -5.90
CA HIS A 217 -6.63 21.06 -4.97
C HIS A 217 -5.13 21.02 -4.62
N HIS A 218 -4.59 22.20 -4.28
CA HIS A 218 -3.17 22.39 -3.96
C HIS A 218 -2.86 22.36 -2.46
N GLU A 219 -3.88 22.15 -1.62
CA GLU A 219 -3.71 22.05 -0.17
C GLU A 219 -2.83 20.86 0.21
N ASN A 220 -2.12 21.00 1.33
CA ASN A 220 -1.33 19.91 1.90
C ASN A 220 -2.25 18.82 2.46
N SER A 221 -2.17 17.63 1.87
CA SER A 221 -2.98 16.46 2.25
C SER A 221 -2.56 15.82 3.58
N ALA A 222 -1.39 16.12 4.10
CA ALA A 222 -0.92 15.60 5.38
C ALA A 222 -1.28 16.49 6.58
N ARG A 223 -2.03 17.58 6.36
CA ARG A 223 -2.46 18.50 7.42
C ARG A 223 -3.95 18.46 7.64
N PRO A 224 -4.44 18.59 8.89
CA PRO A 224 -5.85 18.67 9.20
C PRO A 224 -6.56 19.78 8.42
N GLY A 225 -7.70 19.45 7.83
CA GLY A 225 -8.50 20.34 7.00
C GLY A 225 -9.39 19.56 6.06
N ASP A 226 -10.01 20.25 5.10
CA ASP A 226 -10.96 19.65 4.16
C ASP A 226 -10.33 18.62 3.21
N TYR A 227 -9.00 18.66 3.05
CA TYR A 227 -8.24 17.77 2.15
C TYR A 227 -7.34 16.78 2.89
N TYR A 228 -7.48 16.65 4.20
CA TYR A 228 -6.67 15.75 5.02
C TYR A 228 -6.82 14.28 4.60
N GLY A 229 -5.71 13.66 4.25
CA GLY A 229 -5.63 12.30 3.74
C GLY A 229 -6.12 12.11 2.30
N ARG A 230 -6.59 13.17 1.62
CA ARG A 230 -7.15 13.11 0.27
C ARG A 230 -6.07 13.25 -0.80
N VAL A 231 -6.39 12.77 -2.02
CA VAL A 231 -5.51 12.95 -3.19
C VAL A 231 -5.61 14.40 -3.68
N THR A 232 -4.52 15.14 -3.52
CA THR A 232 -4.35 16.52 -3.96
C THR A 232 -3.41 16.59 -5.16
N TYR A 233 -3.22 17.79 -5.72
CA TYR A 233 -2.26 18.06 -6.80
C TYR A 233 -0.86 17.53 -6.46
N HIS A 234 -0.38 17.80 -5.25
CA HIS A 234 0.95 17.39 -4.81
C HIS A 234 1.07 15.86 -4.67
N VAL A 235 0.03 15.18 -4.21
CA VAL A 235 -0.03 13.72 -4.18
C VAL A 235 0.08 13.15 -5.60
N ALA A 236 -0.65 13.73 -6.56
CA ALA A 236 -0.59 13.29 -7.96
C ALA A 236 0.77 13.58 -8.60
N CYS A 237 1.40 14.73 -8.31
CA CYS A 237 2.76 15.05 -8.77
C CYS A 237 3.80 14.08 -8.20
N PHE A 238 3.70 13.69 -6.93
CA PHE A 238 4.59 12.69 -6.35
C PHE A 238 4.48 11.33 -7.07
N VAL A 239 3.26 10.87 -7.33
CA VAL A 239 3.05 9.61 -8.07
C VAL A 239 3.59 9.72 -9.49
N LEU A 240 3.39 10.85 -10.17
CA LEU A 240 3.97 11.10 -11.49
C LEU A 240 5.50 11.11 -11.46
N ALA A 241 6.14 11.73 -10.45
CA ALA A 241 7.59 11.66 -10.26
C ALA A 241 8.07 10.20 -10.11
N LYS A 242 7.41 9.40 -9.28
CA LYS A 242 7.69 7.96 -9.11
C LYS A 242 7.52 7.17 -10.41
N LEU A 243 6.46 7.46 -11.17
CA LEU A 243 6.21 6.81 -12.47
C LEU A 243 7.32 7.12 -13.46
N MET A 244 7.73 8.39 -13.56
CA MET A 244 8.79 8.80 -14.49
C MET A 244 10.15 8.24 -14.08
N LEU A 245 10.48 8.26 -12.79
CA LEU A 245 11.71 7.68 -12.26
C LEU A 245 11.82 6.18 -12.55
N ASN A 246 10.71 5.45 -12.55
CA ASN A 246 10.63 4.02 -12.85
C ASN A 246 10.22 3.71 -14.31
N ALA A 247 10.30 4.69 -15.23
CA ALA A 247 9.81 4.52 -16.59
C ALA A 247 10.56 3.40 -17.36
N GLU A 248 11.85 3.22 -17.13
CA GLU A 248 12.64 2.09 -17.70
C GLU A 248 11.99 0.75 -17.33
N VAL A 249 11.62 0.59 -16.05
CA VAL A 249 10.98 -0.61 -15.51
C VAL A 249 9.56 -0.79 -16.08
N TYR A 250 8.75 0.26 -16.08
CA TYR A 250 7.33 0.14 -16.44
C TYR A 250 7.06 0.11 -17.95
N LEU A 251 7.97 0.61 -18.77
CA LEU A 251 7.89 0.52 -20.22
C LEU A 251 8.46 -0.77 -20.79
N ASP A 252 9.15 -1.54 -19.96
CA ASP A 252 9.61 -2.88 -20.29
C ASP A 252 8.45 -3.88 -20.25
N ASN A 253 8.14 -4.50 -21.39
CA ASN A 253 7.08 -5.50 -21.52
C ASN A 253 7.58 -6.94 -21.38
N ASN A 254 8.90 -7.15 -21.39
CA ASN A 254 9.54 -8.45 -21.26
C ASN A 254 10.79 -8.39 -20.38
N TRP A 255 10.60 -8.19 -19.11
CA TRP A 255 11.64 -8.03 -18.08
C TRP A 255 12.53 -9.26 -17.88
N THR A 256 12.36 -10.33 -18.69
CA THR A 256 13.14 -11.58 -18.62
C THR A 256 14.11 -11.77 -19.78
N ASP A 257 14.20 -10.84 -20.74
CA ASP A 257 15.07 -10.99 -21.90
C ASP A 257 16.41 -10.24 -21.80
N GLY A 258 16.60 -9.46 -20.73
CA GLY A 258 17.80 -8.67 -20.48
C GLY A 258 17.96 -7.43 -21.37
N ASP A 259 16.94 -7.10 -22.19
CA ASP A 259 16.89 -5.88 -23.01
C ASP A 259 15.95 -4.88 -22.35
N HIS A 260 16.49 -3.91 -21.64
CA HIS A 260 15.72 -2.94 -20.87
C HIS A 260 15.70 -1.56 -21.55
N PRO A 261 14.57 -0.82 -21.51
CA PRO A 261 14.51 0.57 -21.98
C PRO A 261 15.57 1.45 -21.29
N ASP A 262 16.14 2.38 -22.06
CA ASP A 262 17.04 3.43 -21.54
C ASP A 262 16.23 4.70 -21.26
N GLY A 263 16.16 5.13 -20.03
CA GLY A 263 15.38 6.31 -19.60
C GLY A 263 15.81 7.61 -20.28
N SER A 264 17.09 7.73 -20.63
CA SER A 264 17.62 8.90 -21.36
C SER A 264 17.15 8.94 -22.81
N ALA A 265 16.79 7.80 -23.39
CA ALA A 265 16.30 7.66 -24.76
C ALA A 265 14.77 7.67 -24.85
N LEU A 266 14.06 7.55 -23.74
CA LEU A 266 12.60 7.56 -23.71
C LEU A 266 12.05 8.93 -24.13
N THR A 267 10.85 8.90 -24.72
CA THR A 267 10.14 10.09 -25.15
C THR A 267 8.79 10.16 -24.44
N ILE A 268 8.68 11.07 -23.48
CA ILE A 268 7.51 11.24 -22.60
C ILE A 268 6.93 12.64 -22.83
N SER A 269 5.61 12.72 -22.95
CA SER A 269 4.91 14.01 -23.07
C SER A 269 4.48 14.49 -21.69
N VAL A 270 4.92 15.68 -21.30
CA VAL A 270 4.56 16.36 -20.04
C VAL A 270 4.20 17.80 -20.38
N ASP A 271 2.96 18.23 -20.12
CA ASP A 271 2.44 19.57 -20.41
C ASP A 271 2.75 20.09 -21.83
N GLY A 272 2.59 19.18 -22.80
CA GLY A 272 2.84 19.49 -24.21
C GLY A 272 4.31 19.60 -24.60
N LYS A 273 5.25 19.35 -23.68
CA LYS A 273 6.68 19.24 -23.94
C LYS A 273 7.09 17.78 -24.04
N THR A 274 8.11 17.52 -24.84
CA THR A 274 8.74 16.21 -24.93
C THR A 274 9.98 16.18 -24.05
N MET A 275 10.05 15.19 -23.17
CA MET A 275 11.11 15.01 -22.16
C MET A 275 11.57 13.56 -22.16
N ASN A 276 12.81 13.30 -21.72
CA ASN A 276 13.22 11.96 -21.33
C ASN A 276 12.68 11.60 -19.93
N ALA A 277 12.91 10.37 -19.43
CA ALA A 277 12.37 9.94 -18.14
C ALA A 277 12.91 10.80 -16.98
N TRP A 278 14.17 11.14 -17.03
CA TRP A 278 14.86 11.90 -15.98
C TRP A 278 14.40 13.37 -15.95
N GLU A 279 14.30 14.02 -17.12
CA GLU A 279 13.77 15.36 -17.24
C GLU A 279 12.30 15.44 -16.76
N ALA A 280 11.49 14.41 -17.06
CA ALA A 280 10.11 14.35 -16.61
C ALA A 280 10.04 14.12 -15.08
N THR A 281 10.96 13.35 -14.51
CA THR A 281 11.07 13.18 -13.05
C THR A 281 11.43 14.50 -12.38
N ILE A 282 12.47 15.19 -12.86
CA ILE A 282 12.90 16.52 -12.37
C ILE A 282 11.72 17.49 -12.42
N TYR A 283 11.00 17.54 -13.54
CA TYR A 283 9.83 18.42 -13.70
C TYR A 283 8.79 18.23 -12.58
N TYR A 284 8.45 16.97 -12.22
CA TYR A 284 7.46 16.72 -11.17
C TYR A 284 8.04 16.91 -9.77
N CYS A 285 9.34 16.68 -9.53
CA CYS A 285 10.00 17.02 -8.29
C CYS A 285 9.99 18.54 -8.04
N ASP A 286 10.27 19.34 -9.07
CA ASP A 286 10.20 20.81 -9.01
C ASP A 286 8.80 21.32 -8.61
N GLN A 287 7.70 20.64 -9.04
CA GLN A 287 6.35 21.03 -8.60
C GLN A 287 6.16 20.87 -7.09
N LEU A 288 6.81 19.88 -6.48
CA LEU A 288 6.73 19.59 -5.06
C LEU A 288 7.67 20.50 -4.24
N GLU A 289 8.87 20.78 -4.75
CA GLU A 289 9.85 21.64 -4.09
C GLU A 289 9.46 23.13 -4.15
N ASN A 290 8.71 23.53 -5.17
CA ASN A 290 8.12 24.87 -5.26
C ASN A 290 6.84 25.05 -4.42
N ALA A 291 6.36 23.99 -3.78
CA ALA A 291 5.27 24.03 -2.81
C ALA A 291 5.80 24.30 -1.39
N ASP A 292 4.89 24.51 -0.45
CA ASP A 292 5.22 24.84 0.94
C ASP A 292 5.61 23.59 1.77
N TYR A 293 6.49 22.72 1.23
CA TYR A 293 7.08 21.59 1.93
C TYR A 293 8.52 21.89 2.32
N GLU A 294 8.92 21.52 3.52
CA GLU A 294 10.26 21.68 4.04
C GLU A 294 10.71 20.40 4.77
N LEU A 295 11.99 20.05 4.68
CA LEU A 295 12.54 18.99 5.51
C LEU A 295 12.41 19.38 6.99
N GLU A 296 11.86 18.50 7.80
CA GLU A 296 11.82 18.69 9.25
C GLU A 296 13.23 18.73 9.83
N GLU A 297 13.46 19.63 10.76
CA GLU A 297 14.75 19.74 11.45
C GLU A 297 15.13 18.43 12.17
N LEU A 298 14.12 17.81 12.79
CA LEU A 298 14.28 16.50 13.41
C LEU A 298 13.63 15.42 12.53
N TYR A 299 14.39 14.41 12.18
CA TYR A 299 13.90 13.25 11.42
C TYR A 299 12.64 12.63 12.01
N THR A 300 12.60 12.51 13.36
CA THR A 300 11.50 11.88 14.09
C THR A 300 10.20 12.66 14.04
N SER A 301 10.21 13.98 13.76
CA SER A 301 9.00 14.80 13.71
C SER A 301 8.00 14.29 12.67
N ASN A 302 8.48 13.62 11.62
CA ASN A 302 7.63 13.00 10.61
C ASN A 302 6.83 11.79 11.13
N PHE A 303 7.22 11.22 12.27
CA PHE A 303 6.73 9.94 12.79
C PHE A 303 6.30 10.02 14.26
N GLU A 304 6.19 11.22 14.82
CA GLU A 304 5.72 11.46 16.18
C GLU A 304 4.23 11.14 16.33
N VAL A 305 3.79 11.02 17.57
CA VAL A 305 2.36 11.03 17.89
C VAL A 305 1.84 12.43 17.53
N HIS A 306 0.77 12.51 16.76
CA HIS A 306 0.28 13.77 16.20
C HIS A 306 1.25 14.41 15.19
N ASN A 307 1.75 13.60 14.23
CA ASN A 307 2.63 14.05 13.16
C ASN A 307 1.92 14.76 11.99
N GLU A 308 0.63 15.05 12.13
CA GLU A 308 -0.17 15.87 11.20
C GLU A 308 0.32 17.32 11.07
N ASN A 309 1.28 17.73 11.91
CA ASN A 309 1.91 19.05 11.82
C ASN A 309 3.23 19.06 11.04
N SER A 310 3.71 17.92 10.55
CA SER A 310 4.94 17.84 9.76
C SER A 310 4.86 18.67 8.48
N ASN A 311 5.91 19.49 8.24
CA ASN A 311 6.07 20.25 7.00
C ASN A 311 6.59 19.39 5.84
N GLU A 312 7.09 18.19 6.14
CA GLU A 312 7.71 17.29 5.19
C GLU A 312 6.72 16.28 4.58
N ASN A 313 5.68 15.88 5.35
CA ASN A 313 4.72 14.89 4.92
C ASN A 313 3.80 15.45 3.81
N ILE A 314 3.65 14.68 2.72
CA ILE A 314 2.88 15.05 1.52
C ILE A 314 1.53 14.30 1.50
N TRP A 315 1.55 13.01 1.83
CA TRP A 315 0.35 12.18 1.90
C TRP A 315 0.45 11.18 3.03
N VAL A 316 -0.61 11.07 3.80
CA VAL A 316 -0.70 10.19 4.97
C VAL A 316 -2.00 9.39 4.94
N ILE A 317 -2.04 8.29 5.67
CA ILE A 317 -3.28 7.68 6.13
C ILE A 317 -3.60 8.34 7.47
N PRO A 318 -4.66 9.16 7.56
CA PRO A 318 -5.06 9.78 8.80
C PRO A 318 -5.37 8.74 9.87
N MET A 319 -4.85 8.96 11.07
CA MET A 319 -5.03 8.08 12.21
C MET A 319 -5.63 8.87 13.37
N ASP A 320 -6.60 8.26 14.01
CA ASP A 320 -7.22 8.73 15.26
C ASP A 320 -7.75 7.48 15.96
N LYS A 321 -7.16 7.11 17.09
CA LYS A 321 -7.48 5.88 17.81
C LYS A 321 -8.94 5.75 18.27
N ASP A 322 -9.66 6.86 18.32
CA ASP A 322 -11.05 6.93 18.77
C ASP A 322 -12.05 7.02 17.60
N LEU A 323 -11.64 7.58 16.45
CA LEU A 323 -12.51 7.86 15.31
C LEU A 323 -12.31 6.92 14.12
N TYR A 324 -11.07 6.44 13.88
CA TYR A 324 -10.74 5.63 12.72
C TYR A 324 -10.42 4.19 13.09
N TYR A 325 -10.68 3.27 12.16
CA TYR A 325 -10.39 1.85 12.34
C TYR A 325 -9.11 1.41 11.61
N ASN A 326 -8.35 2.36 11.05
CA ASN A 326 -7.07 2.06 10.42
C ASN A 326 -6.09 1.55 11.47
N GLU A 327 -5.41 0.43 11.18
CA GLU A 327 -4.44 -0.17 12.09
C GLU A 327 -3.02 0.11 11.64
N MET A 328 -2.15 0.39 12.60
CA MET A 328 -0.70 0.31 12.43
C MET A 328 -0.19 -0.89 13.22
N GLN A 329 0.17 -1.97 12.51
CA GLN A 329 0.57 -3.23 13.14
C GLN A 329 2.09 -3.40 13.29
N TYR A 330 2.88 -2.36 13.02
CA TYR A 330 4.33 -2.47 12.93
C TYR A 330 4.98 -2.89 14.24
N PHE A 331 4.72 -2.18 15.33
CA PHE A 331 5.24 -2.55 16.66
C PHE A 331 4.67 -3.87 17.13
N PHE A 332 3.37 -4.06 17.04
CA PHE A 332 2.68 -5.28 17.39
C PHE A 332 3.33 -6.51 16.75
N ARG A 333 3.60 -6.46 15.47
CA ARG A 333 4.20 -7.55 14.69
C ARG A 333 5.70 -7.71 14.94
N SER A 334 6.43 -6.63 15.25
CA SER A 334 7.89 -6.61 15.38
C SER A 334 8.37 -6.92 16.80
N TRP A 335 7.76 -6.31 17.80
CA TRP A 335 8.28 -6.39 19.17
C TRP A 335 8.03 -7.74 19.84
N HIS A 336 9.01 -8.16 20.64
CA HIS A 336 8.87 -9.32 21.52
C HIS A 336 7.78 -9.07 22.58
N TYR A 337 7.12 -10.13 23.02
CA TYR A 337 6.02 -10.09 24.00
C TYR A 337 6.33 -9.29 25.26
N ARG A 338 7.56 -9.40 25.79
CA ARG A 338 7.99 -8.68 27.01
C ARG A 338 8.24 -7.21 26.73
N HIS A 339 8.85 -6.88 25.60
CA HIS A 339 9.06 -5.51 25.18
C HIS A 339 7.71 -4.80 25.01
N ALA A 340 6.80 -5.36 24.24
CA ALA A 340 5.48 -4.79 24.05
C ALA A 340 4.68 -4.67 25.36
N ALA A 341 4.76 -5.67 26.24
CA ALA A 341 4.08 -5.65 27.54
C ALA A 341 4.59 -4.55 28.46
N ALA A 342 5.87 -4.18 28.40
CA ALA A 342 6.43 -3.05 29.14
C ALA A 342 5.80 -1.72 28.72
N TYR A 343 5.28 -1.64 27.49
CA TYR A 343 4.55 -0.50 26.96
C TYR A 343 3.02 -0.63 27.09
N GLY A 344 2.54 -1.71 27.70
CA GLY A 344 1.11 -1.98 27.84
C GLY A 344 0.47 -2.60 26.59
N PHE A 345 1.27 -3.09 25.65
CA PHE A 345 0.83 -3.66 24.38
C PHE A 345 1.00 -5.19 24.33
N THR A 346 0.47 -5.79 23.29
CA THR A 346 0.74 -7.17 22.92
C THR A 346 1.71 -7.18 21.74
N GLY A 347 2.80 -7.94 21.83
CA GLY A 347 3.73 -8.16 20.74
C GLY A 347 3.60 -9.54 20.14
N GLU A 348 4.07 -9.73 18.91
CA GLU A 348 4.07 -11.03 18.22
C GLU A 348 5.47 -11.54 17.86
N ASN A 349 6.51 -10.78 18.17
CA ASN A 349 7.91 -11.19 17.99
C ASN A 349 8.25 -11.64 16.54
N GLY A 350 7.76 -10.95 15.54
CA GLY A 350 7.93 -11.34 14.14
C GLY A 350 9.04 -10.56 13.43
N ALA A 351 8.66 -9.49 12.76
CA ALA A 351 9.49 -8.71 11.83
C ALA A 351 10.76 -8.14 12.47
N CYS A 352 11.87 -8.17 11.73
CA CYS A 352 13.14 -7.56 12.12
C CYS A 352 13.98 -7.19 10.89
N ALA A 353 15.01 -6.35 11.10
CA ALA A 353 15.98 -5.99 10.08
C ALA A 353 16.73 -7.23 9.57
N THR A 354 17.13 -7.20 8.30
CA THR A 354 18.11 -8.15 7.75
C THR A 354 19.53 -7.79 8.16
N LYS A 355 20.47 -8.70 7.99
CA LYS A 355 21.91 -8.40 8.15
C LYS A 355 22.37 -7.34 7.17
N ARG A 356 21.83 -7.33 5.94
CA ARG A 356 22.17 -6.32 4.92
C ARG A 356 21.80 -4.91 5.39
N THR A 357 20.65 -4.75 6.02
CA THR A 357 20.24 -3.47 6.62
C THR A 357 21.21 -3.03 7.71
N LEU A 358 21.63 -3.94 8.60
CA LEU A 358 22.63 -3.63 9.62
C LEU A 358 23.97 -3.19 9.01
N GLU A 359 24.41 -3.83 7.92
CA GLU A 359 25.62 -3.45 7.19
C GLU A 359 25.52 -2.04 6.59
N ILE A 360 24.41 -1.70 5.96
CA ILE A 360 24.19 -0.38 5.34
C ILE A 360 24.12 0.72 6.40
N PHE A 361 23.46 0.48 7.53
CA PHE A 361 23.46 1.37 8.69
C PHE A 361 24.79 1.39 9.44
N LYS A 362 25.71 0.44 9.15
CA LYS A 362 26.98 0.23 9.85
C LYS A 362 26.79 0.03 11.36
N TYR A 363 25.71 -0.68 11.72
CA TYR A 363 25.32 -0.91 13.10
C TYR A 363 26.47 -1.52 13.94
N GLY A 364 26.67 -0.94 15.15
CA GLY A 364 27.71 -1.33 16.08
C GLY A 364 29.12 -0.87 15.73
N THR A 365 29.28 0.02 14.74
CA THR A 365 30.56 0.62 14.38
C THR A 365 30.63 2.10 14.77
N TRP A 366 31.84 2.66 14.83
CA TRP A 366 32.03 4.09 15.10
C TRP A 366 31.44 5.02 14.02
N SER A 367 31.08 4.48 12.87
CA SER A 367 30.49 5.20 11.74
C SER A 367 29.03 4.80 11.48
N GLU A 368 28.35 4.33 12.53
CA GLU A 368 26.92 4.01 12.49
C GLU A 368 26.10 5.23 12.04
N ASP A 369 25.13 5.01 11.15
CA ASP A 369 24.24 6.08 10.72
C ASP A 369 23.30 6.47 11.86
N PRO A 370 23.18 7.77 12.20
CA PRO A 370 22.36 8.23 13.32
C PRO A 370 20.90 7.78 13.27
N ARG A 371 20.35 7.54 12.07
CA ARG A 371 18.97 7.11 11.88
C ARG A 371 18.70 5.68 12.36
N PHE A 372 19.75 4.89 12.65
CA PHE A 372 19.56 3.53 13.15
C PHE A 372 18.72 3.53 14.42
N LEU A 373 19.05 4.35 15.39
CA LEU A 373 18.34 4.43 16.68
C LEU A 373 16.87 4.88 16.55
N PHE A 374 16.55 5.64 15.50
CA PHE A 374 15.18 6.09 15.25
C PHE A 374 14.33 5.03 14.52
N ASN A 375 14.97 4.18 13.74
CA ASN A 375 14.28 3.21 12.90
C ASN A 375 14.26 1.79 13.48
N TYR A 376 15.23 1.48 14.37
CA TYR A 376 15.40 0.14 14.92
C TYR A 376 15.64 0.17 16.43
N TYR A 377 14.96 -0.73 17.11
CA TYR A 377 15.23 -1.05 18.50
C TYR A 377 16.19 -2.25 18.55
N ALA A 378 17.32 -2.09 19.22
CA ALA A 378 18.39 -3.07 19.34
C ALA A 378 18.89 -3.14 20.79
N ASP A 379 19.70 -4.16 21.10
CA ASP A 379 20.36 -4.34 22.38
C ASP A 379 19.40 -4.41 23.60
N ILE A 380 19.78 -3.81 24.73
CA ILE A 380 19.03 -3.89 25.99
C ILE A 380 17.72 -3.11 25.90
N VAL A 381 16.64 -3.74 26.34
CA VAL A 381 15.29 -3.15 26.30
C VAL A 381 14.95 -2.48 27.62
N PHE A 382 14.48 -1.24 27.52
CA PHE A 382 14.01 -0.46 28.66
C PHE A 382 12.50 -0.20 28.57
N ASP A 383 11.82 -0.20 29.72
CA ASP A 383 10.46 0.32 29.86
C ASP A 383 10.53 1.84 30.03
N ASN A 384 9.81 2.60 29.17
CA ASN A 384 9.84 4.05 29.21
C ASN A 384 11.27 4.64 29.23
N ASP A 385 12.23 3.98 28.60
CA ASP A 385 13.64 4.34 28.56
C ASP A 385 14.35 4.44 29.94
N VAL A 386 13.76 3.88 30.97
CA VAL A 386 14.22 4.01 32.35
C VAL A 386 14.37 2.65 33.07
N ILE A 387 13.40 1.74 32.94
CA ILE A 387 13.40 0.47 33.68
C ILE A 387 13.79 -0.67 32.74
N LEU A 388 14.79 -1.46 33.16
CA LEU A 388 15.22 -2.64 32.42
C LEU A 388 14.10 -3.68 32.32
N VAL A 389 13.77 -4.07 31.11
CA VAL A 389 12.90 -5.24 30.86
C VAL A 389 13.72 -6.50 31.12
N ARG A 390 13.13 -7.47 31.79
CA ARG A 390 13.81 -8.72 32.16
C ARG A 390 13.19 -9.92 31.45
N ASP A 391 14.04 -10.89 31.13
CA ASP A 391 13.64 -12.18 30.59
C ASP A 391 12.97 -13.06 31.64
N ARG A 392 12.64 -14.33 31.33
CA ARG A 392 12.01 -15.28 32.26
C ARG A 392 12.94 -15.74 33.39
N ASN A 393 14.23 -15.56 33.23
CA ASN A 393 15.24 -15.94 34.23
C ASN A 393 15.59 -14.77 35.15
N GLY A 394 15.05 -13.59 34.90
CA GLY A 394 15.35 -12.35 35.60
C GLY A 394 16.59 -11.61 35.08
N GLU A 395 17.18 -12.08 33.99
CA GLU A 395 18.27 -11.42 33.30
C GLU A 395 17.77 -10.24 32.45
N GLU A 396 18.66 -9.35 32.05
CA GLU A 396 18.33 -8.23 31.16
C GLU A 396 17.84 -8.75 29.79
N PHE A 397 16.70 -8.22 29.33
CA PHE A 397 16.18 -8.59 28.02
C PHE A 397 16.91 -7.77 26.95
N GLU A 398 17.62 -8.45 26.05
CA GLU A 398 18.48 -7.85 25.06
C GLU A 398 18.22 -8.44 23.68
N TYR A 399 17.93 -7.61 22.69
CA TYR A 399 17.90 -8.04 21.31
C TYR A 399 19.31 -8.30 20.78
N LYS A 400 19.43 -9.26 19.87
CA LYS A 400 20.68 -9.69 19.23
C LYS A 400 20.60 -9.45 17.73
N PRO A 401 20.86 -8.23 17.24
CA PRO A 401 20.63 -7.85 15.85
C PRO A 401 21.33 -8.75 14.82
N TRP A 402 22.60 -9.09 15.05
CA TRP A 402 23.41 -9.90 14.12
C TRP A 402 23.06 -11.39 14.11
N GLU A 403 22.32 -11.89 15.10
CA GLU A 403 21.98 -13.32 15.24
C GLU A 403 20.72 -13.70 14.45
N VAL A 404 20.28 -12.83 13.55
CA VAL A 404 19.09 -13.07 12.72
C VAL A 404 19.42 -14.07 11.61
N GLU A 405 18.55 -15.08 11.46
CA GLU A 405 18.50 -16.06 10.39
C GLU A 405 17.05 -16.30 9.99
N LEU A 406 16.81 -16.83 8.80
CA LEU A 406 15.45 -17.04 8.29
C LEU A 406 14.67 -18.10 9.08
N ASP A 407 15.37 -19.11 9.61
CA ASP A 407 14.81 -20.10 10.53
C ASP A 407 15.61 -20.12 11.84
N LEU A 408 14.94 -19.71 12.90
CA LEU A 408 15.51 -19.64 14.24
C LEU A 408 15.03 -20.79 15.15
N SER A 409 14.40 -21.84 14.61
CA SER A 409 13.76 -22.91 15.40
C SER A 409 14.71 -23.57 16.37
N ASP A 410 15.97 -23.77 15.98
CA ASP A 410 17.03 -24.37 16.80
C ASP A 410 18.02 -23.34 17.37
N SER A 411 17.77 -22.06 17.19
CA SER A 411 18.65 -20.98 17.64
C SER A 411 18.49 -20.70 19.13
N PRO A 412 19.59 -20.48 19.89
CA PRO A 412 19.51 -19.98 21.26
C PRO A 412 18.94 -18.55 21.32
N TYR A 413 18.92 -17.84 20.19
CA TYR A 413 18.40 -16.49 20.04
C TYR A 413 16.99 -16.45 19.45
N LEU A 414 16.28 -17.55 19.49
CA LEU A 414 14.91 -17.72 18.99
C LEU A 414 13.99 -16.52 19.31
N GLU A 415 14.02 -16.03 20.54
CA GLU A 415 13.17 -14.92 20.98
C GLU A 415 13.79 -13.54 20.70
N THR A 416 15.13 -13.45 20.66
CA THR A 416 15.84 -12.15 20.70
C THR A 416 16.55 -11.75 19.41
N ALA A 417 16.72 -12.67 18.45
CA ALA A 417 17.42 -12.37 17.19
C ALA A 417 16.75 -11.24 16.39
N GLY A 418 17.58 -10.35 15.83
CA GLY A 418 17.20 -9.27 14.92
C GLY A 418 16.84 -7.94 15.59
N ALA A 419 17.21 -6.83 14.98
CA ALA A 419 16.78 -5.47 15.38
C ALA A 419 15.30 -5.26 15.03
N ARG A 420 14.57 -4.61 15.91
CA ARG A 420 13.10 -4.46 15.83
C ARG A 420 12.73 -3.09 15.28
N MET A 421 11.56 -3.00 14.64
CA MET A 421 11.05 -1.74 14.13
C MET A 421 10.85 -0.72 15.25
N ASN A 422 11.28 0.53 15.01
CA ASN A 422 11.15 1.66 15.95
C ASN A 422 10.87 3.00 15.23
N LYS A 423 10.51 2.99 13.96
CA LYS A 423 10.43 4.21 13.14
C LYS A 423 9.43 5.24 13.65
N TYR A 424 8.28 4.80 14.13
CA TYR A 424 7.27 5.69 14.71
C TYR A 424 7.46 5.83 16.22
N VAL A 425 7.25 7.03 16.73
CA VAL A 425 7.22 7.24 18.19
C VAL A 425 5.99 6.52 18.76
N VAL A 426 6.20 5.77 19.82
CA VAL A 426 5.15 4.94 20.41
C VAL A 426 4.07 5.80 21.06
N ASP A 427 2.84 5.68 20.59
CA ASP A 427 1.69 6.26 21.29
C ASP A 427 1.36 5.43 22.55
N ARG A 428 1.71 5.99 23.73
CA ARG A 428 1.44 5.34 25.03
C ARG A 428 -0.05 5.21 25.33
N ASN A 429 -0.90 5.93 24.61
CA ASN A 429 -2.36 5.89 24.75
C ASN A 429 -3.02 5.04 23.65
N ALA A 430 -2.23 4.37 22.81
CA ALA A 430 -2.75 3.51 21.75
C ALA A 430 -3.72 2.46 22.30
N THR A 431 -4.78 2.20 21.57
CA THR A 431 -5.79 1.19 21.89
C THR A 431 -5.63 -0.07 21.03
N LYS A 432 -6.47 -1.08 21.22
CA LYS A 432 -6.45 -2.34 20.46
C LYS A 432 -5.06 -2.99 20.44
N ASN A 433 -4.45 -3.14 21.62
CA ASN A 433 -3.10 -3.72 21.79
C ASN A 433 -1.99 -2.94 21.05
N GLY A 434 -2.10 -1.62 20.99
CA GLY A 434 -1.12 -0.76 20.34
C GLY A 434 -1.29 -0.60 18.83
N LYS A 435 -2.41 -1.09 18.25
CA LYS A 435 -2.64 -1.01 16.80
C LYS A 435 -3.39 0.24 16.36
N LEU A 436 -4.24 0.81 17.24
CA LEU A 436 -4.93 2.07 17.00
C LEU A 436 -4.22 3.17 17.78
N MET A 437 -3.57 4.06 17.07
CA MET A 437 -2.73 5.13 17.60
C MET A 437 -3.01 6.46 16.87
N ASP A 438 -2.46 7.53 17.37
CA ASP A 438 -2.64 8.88 16.83
C ASP A 438 -1.46 9.35 15.95
N ASN A 439 -0.60 8.43 15.50
CA ASN A 439 0.40 8.73 14.50
C ASN A 439 -0.16 8.45 13.11
N ASP A 440 -0.23 9.44 12.24
CA ASP A 440 -0.53 9.22 10.83
C ASP A 440 0.49 8.31 10.16
N ILE A 441 0.02 7.37 9.34
CA ILE A 441 0.91 6.52 8.56
C ILE A 441 1.38 7.30 7.34
N VAL A 442 2.67 7.59 7.28
CA VAL A 442 3.29 8.36 6.19
C VAL A 442 3.38 7.52 4.93
N LEU A 443 2.77 7.99 3.86
CA LEU A 443 2.84 7.37 2.54
C LEU A 443 3.89 8.09 1.65
N PHE A 444 3.86 9.42 1.59
CA PHE A 444 4.75 10.24 0.77
C PHE A 444 5.30 11.41 1.59
N ARG A 445 6.59 11.72 1.41
CA ARG A 445 7.25 12.85 2.08
C ARG A 445 8.38 13.46 1.24
N LEU A 446 8.76 14.69 1.54
CA LEU A 446 9.71 15.49 0.77
C LEU A 446 11.10 14.85 0.66
N ALA A 447 11.59 14.16 1.69
CA ALA A 447 12.90 13.51 1.60
C ALA A 447 12.98 12.49 0.45
N ASP A 448 11.89 11.76 0.16
CA ASP A 448 11.84 10.88 -1.03
C ASP A 448 11.88 11.70 -2.33
N VAL A 449 11.22 12.86 -2.37
CA VAL A 449 11.28 13.78 -3.54
C VAL A 449 12.70 14.24 -3.81
N LEU A 450 13.42 14.68 -2.77
CA LEU A 450 14.81 15.14 -2.91
C LEU A 450 15.74 14.02 -3.38
N LEU A 451 15.55 12.78 -2.88
CA LEU A 451 16.33 11.63 -3.34
C LEU A 451 15.95 11.20 -4.76
N MET A 452 14.67 11.32 -5.17
CA MET A 452 14.25 11.12 -6.57
C MET A 452 14.85 12.17 -7.49
N HIS A 453 14.89 13.43 -7.07
CA HIS A 453 15.50 14.52 -7.81
C HIS A 453 17.00 14.31 -8.00
N ALA A 454 17.72 13.98 -6.91
CA ALA A 454 19.14 13.64 -6.96
C ALA A 454 19.42 12.47 -7.93
N GLU A 455 18.57 11.43 -7.92
CA GLU A 455 18.69 10.29 -8.83
C GLU A 455 18.49 10.69 -10.29
N ALA A 456 17.43 11.45 -10.56
CA ALA A 456 17.12 11.89 -11.92
C ALA A 456 18.22 12.80 -12.50
N LEU A 457 18.74 13.73 -11.72
CA LEU A 457 19.87 14.58 -12.08
C LEU A 457 21.12 13.75 -12.35
N LEU A 458 21.47 12.81 -11.47
CA LEU A 458 22.61 11.92 -11.66
C LEU A 458 22.49 11.12 -12.96
N ARG A 459 21.33 10.50 -13.21
CA ARG A 459 21.09 9.70 -14.42
C ARG A 459 21.02 10.55 -15.70
N ASN A 460 20.64 11.82 -15.57
CA ASN A 460 20.62 12.80 -16.67
C ASN A 460 21.99 13.49 -16.91
N GLY A 461 23.05 13.05 -16.20
CA GLY A 461 24.41 13.59 -16.36
C GLY A 461 24.69 14.89 -15.60
N GLN A 462 23.82 15.29 -14.67
CA GLN A 462 23.88 16.53 -13.88
C GLN A 462 24.22 16.21 -12.40
N ALA A 463 25.22 15.35 -12.17
CA ALA A 463 25.58 14.86 -10.84
C ALA A 463 25.96 15.98 -9.83
N GLU A 464 26.58 17.08 -10.31
CA GLU A 464 26.95 18.22 -9.46
C GLU A 464 25.71 18.90 -8.86
N GLU A 465 24.66 19.11 -9.65
CA GLU A 465 23.39 19.68 -9.19
C GLU A 465 22.67 18.71 -8.24
N GLY A 466 22.69 17.40 -8.53
CA GLY A 466 22.07 16.37 -7.69
C GLY A 466 22.73 16.18 -6.34
N GLN A 467 24.02 16.58 -6.19
CA GLN A 467 24.78 16.42 -4.96
C GLN A 467 24.17 17.21 -3.78
N ASP A 468 23.62 18.38 -4.05
CA ASP A 468 23.05 19.25 -3.01
C ASP A 468 21.78 18.63 -2.41
N TYR A 469 20.90 18.08 -3.25
CA TYR A 469 19.69 17.36 -2.80
C TYR A 469 20.04 16.12 -1.95
N PHE A 470 21.01 15.35 -2.41
CA PHE A 470 21.52 14.18 -1.71
C PHE A 470 22.08 14.55 -0.32
N ASN A 471 22.91 15.61 -0.25
CA ASN A 471 23.51 16.07 0.99
C ASN A 471 22.51 16.76 1.92
N ALA A 472 21.44 17.36 1.41
CA ALA A 472 20.40 17.95 2.25
C ALA A 472 19.73 16.90 3.16
N VAL A 473 19.39 15.72 2.60
CA VAL A 473 18.81 14.60 3.36
C VAL A 473 19.82 14.09 4.41
N ARG A 474 21.09 13.99 4.06
CA ARG A 474 22.15 13.53 4.96
C ARG A 474 22.45 14.52 6.06
N GLY A 475 22.54 15.80 5.69
CA GLY A 475 22.88 16.90 6.62
C GLY A 475 21.86 17.08 7.73
N ARG A 476 20.57 16.78 7.47
CA ARG A 476 19.52 16.86 8.49
C ARG A 476 19.80 15.97 9.72
N VAL A 477 20.50 14.86 9.55
CA VAL A 477 20.82 13.90 10.62
C VAL A 477 22.30 13.92 10.99
N ASP A 478 23.02 14.99 10.63
CA ASP A 478 24.47 15.13 10.85
C ASP A 478 25.31 13.97 10.26
N ALA A 479 24.78 13.26 9.25
CA ALA A 479 25.52 12.21 8.57
C ALA A 479 26.59 12.83 7.66
N PRO A 480 27.82 12.28 7.61
CA PRO A 480 28.89 12.82 6.78
C PRO A 480 28.50 12.87 5.29
N GLU A 481 28.91 13.91 4.58
CA GLU A 481 28.76 14.00 3.14
C GLU A 481 29.39 12.79 2.44
N LYS A 482 28.77 12.37 1.35
CA LYS A 482 29.26 11.32 0.45
C LYS A 482 29.12 11.77 -0.99
N PRO A 483 29.97 11.29 -1.92
CA PRO A 483 29.76 11.57 -3.34
C PRO A 483 28.45 10.95 -3.82
N LEU A 484 27.69 11.69 -4.62
CA LEU A 484 26.49 11.18 -5.26
C LEU A 484 26.88 10.14 -6.32
N THR A 485 26.63 8.89 -6.04
CA THR A 485 26.76 7.74 -6.95
C THR A 485 25.50 6.89 -6.83
N LEU A 486 25.19 6.08 -7.83
CA LEU A 486 24.03 5.20 -7.78
C LEU A 486 24.05 4.29 -6.54
N GLN A 487 25.21 3.73 -6.16
CA GLN A 487 25.29 2.89 -4.97
C GLN A 487 25.08 3.66 -3.67
N ASN A 488 25.73 4.82 -3.51
CA ASN A 488 25.53 5.65 -2.31
C ASN A 488 24.08 6.14 -2.20
N LEU A 489 23.44 6.43 -3.34
CA LEU A 489 22.04 6.84 -3.37
C LEU A 489 21.09 5.69 -3.01
N LEU A 490 21.32 4.48 -3.54
CA LEU A 490 20.53 3.29 -3.18
C LEU A 490 20.64 2.96 -1.69
N ASP A 491 21.84 3.08 -1.12
CA ASP A 491 22.06 2.91 0.33
C ASP A 491 21.35 4.02 1.12
N GLU A 492 21.45 5.28 0.66
CA GLU A 492 20.80 6.42 1.31
C GLU A 492 19.27 6.29 1.32
N ARG A 493 18.70 5.81 0.23
CA ARG A 493 17.25 5.54 0.16
C ARG A 493 16.81 4.51 1.20
N LEU A 494 17.62 3.48 1.50
CA LEU A 494 17.33 2.55 2.59
C LEU A 494 17.47 3.24 3.97
N LEU A 495 18.57 3.98 4.19
CA LEU A 495 18.83 4.68 5.46
C LEU A 495 17.68 5.64 5.81
N GLU A 496 17.14 6.32 4.80
CA GLU A 496 16.11 7.33 4.94
C GLU A 496 14.69 6.73 4.99
N LEU A 497 14.37 5.82 4.06
CA LEU A 497 13.02 5.36 3.75
C LEU A 497 12.70 3.95 4.27
N CYS A 498 13.56 3.35 5.11
CA CYS A 498 13.26 2.05 5.69
C CYS A 498 11.90 2.04 6.41
N TRP A 499 11.20 0.92 6.36
CA TRP A 499 9.84 0.72 6.87
C TRP A 499 8.73 1.56 6.17
N GLU A 500 9.04 2.21 5.02
CA GLU A 500 8.05 2.96 4.24
C GLU A 500 7.59 2.21 2.97
N GLY A 501 8.09 0.98 2.74
CA GLY A 501 7.63 0.12 1.66
C GLY A 501 8.16 0.48 0.27
N TRP A 502 9.33 1.14 0.16
CA TRP A 502 9.89 1.57 -1.13
C TRP A 502 11.03 0.68 -1.62
N ARG A 503 11.65 -0.09 -0.73
CA ARG A 503 12.92 -0.78 -1.01
C ARG A 503 12.87 -1.72 -2.21
N ARG A 504 11.77 -2.49 -2.39
CA ARG A 504 11.62 -3.38 -3.55
C ARG A 504 11.66 -2.61 -4.88
N GLN A 505 10.92 -1.50 -5.00
CA GLN A 505 10.94 -0.67 -6.22
C GLN A 505 12.34 -0.11 -6.50
N ASP A 506 13.04 0.35 -5.48
CA ASP A 506 14.40 0.86 -5.61
C ASP A 506 15.36 -0.22 -6.11
N LEU A 507 15.36 -1.39 -5.50
CA LEU A 507 16.22 -2.51 -5.90
C LEU A 507 15.99 -2.95 -7.36
N ILE A 508 14.72 -3.00 -7.80
CA ILE A 508 14.37 -3.33 -9.18
C ILE A 508 14.92 -2.27 -10.13
N ARG A 509 14.70 -0.98 -9.87
CA ARG A 509 15.17 0.12 -10.71
C ARG A 509 16.70 0.21 -10.79
N PHE A 510 17.41 -0.16 -9.72
CA PHE A 510 18.86 -0.19 -9.67
C PHE A 510 19.45 -1.52 -10.20
N GLY A 511 18.62 -2.47 -10.66
CA GLY A 511 19.06 -3.78 -11.17
C GLY A 511 19.71 -4.65 -10.10
N GLN A 512 19.37 -4.45 -8.83
CA GLN A 512 19.96 -5.18 -7.70
C GLN A 512 18.97 -6.12 -6.99
N TYR A 513 17.72 -6.17 -7.42
CA TYR A 513 16.68 -6.94 -6.73
C TYR A 513 16.98 -8.44 -6.66
N GLU A 514 17.52 -9.02 -7.71
CA GLU A 514 17.86 -10.45 -7.76
C GLU A 514 19.30 -10.76 -7.31
N SER A 515 20.19 -9.75 -7.26
CA SER A 515 21.61 -9.93 -6.96
C SER A 515 21.97 -9.80 -5.48
N LEU A 516 21.12 -9.20 -4.67
CA LEU A 516 21.43 -8.86 -3.28
C LEU A 516 21.40 -10.05 -2.32
N PHE A 517 20.90 -11.16 -2.76
CA PHE A 517 20.66 -12.32 -1.92
C PHE A 517 21.78 -13.35 -1.95
N MET A 518 23.02 -12.90 -2.11
CA MET A 518 24.20 -13.74 -2.28
C MET A 518 25.08 -13.86 -1.03
N GLY A 519 24.55 -13.61 0.15
CA GLY A 519 25.23 -13.89 1.41
C GLY A 519 24.96 -15.31 1.91
N ASP A 520 25.76 -15.77 2.87
CA ASP A 520 25.72 -17.12 3.47
C ASP A 520 24.36 -17.57 4.06
N GLN A 521 23.31 -16.78 3.91
CA GLN A 521 21.97 -17.02 4.46
C GLN A 521 20.92 -17.40 3.43
N TRP A 522 21.30 -17.41 2.18
CA TRP A 522 20.40 -17.75 1.08
C TRP A 522 20.91 -19.02 0.38
N ASP A 523 20.25 -20.12 0.67
CA ASP A 523 20.18 -21.24 -0.28
C ASP A 523 19.34 -20.79 -1.51
N ALA A 524 19.60 -19.58 -2.00
CA ALA A 524 18.80 -19.01 -3.04
C ALA A 524 19.01 -19.79 -4.34
N LYS A 525 17.98 -19.99 -5.07
CA LYS A 525 17.98 -20.27 -6.51
C LYS A 525 18.61 -19.10 -7.30
N VAL A 526 19.82 -18.71 -6.92
CA VAL A 526 20.55 -17.56 -7.46
C VAL A 526 20.91 -17.76 -8.93
N ASP A 527 20.86 -18.98 -9.44
CA ASP A 527 21.20 -19.32 -10.83
C ASP A 527 20.08 -19.00 -11.85
N GLU A 528 18.91 -18.55 -11.40
CA GLU A 528 17.79 -18.18 -12.26
C GLU A 528 17.58 -16.64 -12.31
N ARG A 529 18.65 -15.88 -12.51
CA ARG A 529 18.58 -14.41 -12.65
C ARG A 529 18.14 -14.01 -14.05
N ASP A 530 16.89 -14.27 -14.35
CA ASP A 530 16.28 -13.91 -15.62
C ASP A 530 15.32 -12.73 -15.52
N GLY A 531 15.27 -12.04 -14.36
CA GLY A 531 14.39 -10.89 -14.13
C GLY A 531 12.96 -11.25 -13.74
N HIS A 532 12.57 -12.54 -13.76
CA HIS A 532 11.16 -12.92 -13.57
C HIS A 532 10.60 -12.51 -12.19
N THR A 533 11.42 -12.56 -11.14
CA THR A 533 11.00 -12.23 -9.77
C THR A 533 10.78 -10.73 -9.54
N THR A 534 11.21 -9.87 -10.47
CA THR A 534 10.93 -8.42 -10.40
C THR A 534 9.44 -8.09 -10.51
N VAL A 535 8.63 -9.04 -10.99
CA VAL A 535 7.18 -8.96 -11.09
C VAL A 535 6.57 -10.20 -10.46
N PHE A 536 5.58 -10.05 -9.61
CA PHE A 536 4.88 -11.18 -9.01
C PHE A 536 4.00 -11.93 -10.02
N PRO A 537 3.77 -13.23 -9.84
CA PRO A 537 2.85 -13.99 -10.69
C PRO A 537 1.41 -13.51 -10.51
N ILE A 538 0.64 -13.60 -11.58
CA ILE A 538 -0.81 -13.44 -11.50
C ILE A 538 -1.36 -14.56 -10.59
N PRO A 539 -2.20 -14.25 -9.59
CA PRO A 539 -2.75 -15.27 -8.69
C PRO A 539 -3.46 -16.38 -9.47
N GLY A 540 -3.12 -17.63 -9.19
CA GLY A 540 -3.60 -18.78 -9.96
C GLY A 540 -5.12 -18.89 -10.02
N GLY A 541 -5.83 -18.48 -8.95
CA GLY A 541 -7.29 -18.39 -8.95
C GLY A 541 -7.85 -17.43 -9.99
N MET A 542 -7.15 -16.35 -10.30
CA MET A 542 -7.58 -15.34 -11.30
C MET A 542 -7.41 -15.87 -12.72
N ILE A 543 -6.33 -16.58 -13.02
CA ILE A 543 -6.12 -17.24 -14.32
C ILE A 543 -7.18 -18.30 -14.56
N ASN A 544 -7.49 -19.11 -13.54
CA ASN A 544 -8.53 -20.12 -13.63
C ASN A 544 -9.93 -19.52 -13.87
N PHE A 545 -10.17 -18.33 -13.32
CA PHE A 545 -11.45 -17.63 -13.46
C PHE A 545 -11.58 -16.91 -14.81
N ASN A 546 -10.49 -16.33 -15.33
CA ASN A 546 -10.49 -15.57 -16.59
C ASN A 546 -9.50 -16.18 -17.60
N PRO A 547 -9.98 -16.90 -18.63
CA PRO A 547 -9.12 -17.57 -19.61
C PRO A 547 -8.35 -16.61 -20.55
N ASN A 548 -8.63 -15.31 -20.50
CA ASN A 548 -7.90 -14.29 -21.25
C ASN A 548 -6.65 -13.80 -20.52
N LEU A 549 -6.44 -14.25 -19.27
CA LEU A 549 -5.21 -13.97 -18.53
C LEU A 549 -4.16 -15.04 -18.83
N THR A 550 -2.95 -14.62 -19.04
CA THR A 550 -1.77 -15.49 -19.16
C THR A 550 -0.80 -15.17 -18.04
N GLN A 551 -0.13 -16.20 -17.54
CA GLN A 551 0.85 -16.01 -16.47
C GLN A 551 2.01 -15.12 -16.91
N ASN A 552 2.63 -14.42 -15.96
CA ASN A 552 3.85 -13.69 -16.18
C ASN A 552 5.00 -14.65 -16.55
N PRO A 553 5.98 -14.22 -17.37
CA PRO A 553 7.15 -15.05 -17.69
C PRO A 553 7.86 -15.57 -16.44
N GLY A 554 8.35 -16.80 -16.48
CA GLY A 554 9.06 -17.45 -15.37
C GLY A 554 8.18 -18.21 -14.37
N TYR A 555 6.82 -18.10 -14.46
CA TYR A 555 5.88 -18.77 -13.52
C TYR A 555 4.97 -19.79 -14.18
#